data_fe83d4bd4721f8402ae1174fc4594078
#
_entry.id   fe83d4bd4721f8402ae1174fc4594078
#
_cell.length_a   1.000
_cell.length_b   1.000
_cell.length_c   1.000
_cell.angle_alpha   90.00
_cell.angle_beta   90.00
_cell.angle_gamma   90.00
#
_symmetry.space_group_name_H-M   'P 1'
#
loop_
_entity.id
_entity.type
_entity.pdbx_description
1 polymer ?
#
loop_
_entity_poly.entity_id
_entity_poly.type
_entity_poly.pdbx_seq_one_letter_code
_entity_poly.pdbx_strand_id
1 'polypeptide(L)'
;LSYQYIASVERADAPLENMIKLPELRAYITDTLKAHGKEIFDNPQQVYTSYRFEPQENEELRFDVMAGSSCFQPLVANYYNGSTELFDRLNGFGAQAVFIAFPYENKEEGDGKKVLDFRYELEDRLAAELLEPEGLGLLLGGAIGTGTCYIDLLLFDESAFMEKIVPFLKDYPQYHFYLSDFRQGSDLCRLYETEDDESEE
;
A
#
# COMPACT_ATOMS: atom_id res chain seq x y z
N LEU A 1 -3.68 5.27 20.58
CA LEU A 1 -2.41 4.71 21.10
C LEU A 1 -1.27 5.33 20.30
N SER A 2 -0.48 6.15 20.93
CA SER A 2 0.71 6.74 20.31
C SER A 2 1.81 5.67 20.34
N TYR A 3 2.35 5.30 19.18
CA TYR A 3 3.49 4.41 19.05
C TYR A 3 4.80 4.98 19.62
N GLN A 4 4.75 6.14 20.26
CA GLN A 4 5.91 6.79 20.88
C GLN A 4 6.54 5.99 22.03
N TYR A 5 5.97 4.85 22.41
CA TYR A 5 6.39 4.08 23.57
C TYR A 5 7.03 2.71 23.27
N ILE A 6 7.35 2.40 22.01
CA ILE A 6 8.28 1.30 21.72
C ILE A 6 9.68 1.87 21.50
N ALA A 7 10.08 2.84 22.32
CA ALA A 7 11.49 3.15 22.47
C ALA A 7 12.10 2.07 23.35
N SER A 8 13.28 1.56 22.99
CA SER A 8 14.09 0.72 23.86
C SER A 8 14.38 1.53 25.13
N VAL A 9 13.60 1.29 26.17
CA VAL A 9 13.89 1.85 27.48
C VAL A 9 15.11 1.11 28.01
N GLU A 10 16.21 1.82 28.21
CA GLU A 10 17.29 1.28 29.02
C GLU A 10 16.71 0.98 30.40
N ARG A 11 16.72 -0.27 30.76
CA ARG A 11 15.87 -0.89 31.76
C ARG A 11 16.11 -0.50 33.19
N ALA A 12 17.19 0.21 33.49
CA ALA A 12 17.66 0.35 34.88
C ALA A 12 16.75 1.23 35.77
N ASP A 13 15.99 2.17 35.17
CA ASP A 13 15.33 3.22 35.94
C ASP A 13 13.83 3.44 35.61
N ALA A 14 13.21 2.57 34.84
CA ALA A 14 11.78 2.70 34.51
C ALA A 14 10.93 2.16 35.67
N PRO A 15 9.93 2.90 36.17
CA PRO A 15 9.03 2.39 37.18
C PRO A 15 8.19 1.23 36.60
N LEU A 16 8.29 0.08 37.25
CA LEU A 16 7.59 -1.17 36.87
C LEU A 16 6.06 -1.05 36.89
N GLU A 17 5.53 -0.02 37.52
CA GLU A 17 4.09 0.20 37.75
C GLU A 17 3.28 0.41 36.46
N ASN A 18 3.93 0.82 35.37
CA ASN A 18 3.27 1.06 34.08
C ASN A 18 3.73 0.11 32.98
N MET A 19 4.29 -1.03 33.34
CA MET A 19 4.82 -2.00 32.39
C MET A 19 3.85 -3.18 32.23
N ILE A 20 3.63 -3.57 31.00
CA ILE A 20 2.83 -4.76 30.65
C ILE A 20 3.79 -5.81 30.11
N LYS A 21 3.66 -7.04 30.58
CA LYS A 21 4.44 -8.14 30.02
C LYS A 21 4.02 -8.38 28.58
N LEU A 22 5.00 -8.63 27.70
CA LEU A 22 4.75 -8.81 26.28
C LEU A 22 3.64 -9.87 25.96
N PRO A 23 3.55 -11.02 26.65
CA PRO A 23 2.45 -11.97 26.46
C PRO A 23 1.06 -11.42 26.84
N GLU A 24 0.99 -10.42 27.70
CA GLU A 24 -0.24 -9.80 28.18
C GLU A 24 -0.69 -8.61 27.29
N LEU A 25 0.21 -8.13 26.42
CA LEU A 25 -0.02 -6.91 25.62
C LEU A 25 -1.27 -7.02 24.73
N ARG A 26 -1.49 -8.17 24.09
CA ARG A 26 -2.67 -8.40 23.24
C ARG A 26 -3.97 -8.28 24.04
N ALA A 27 -4.03 -8.93 25.18
CA ALA A 27 -5.21 -8.88 26.06
C ALA A 27 -5.45 -7.45 26.55
N TYR A 28 -4.42 -6.75 26.99
CA TYR A 28 -4.51 -5.35 27.44
C TYR A 28 -5.03 -4.42 26.34
N ILE A 29 -4.50 -4.52 25.11
CA ILE A 29 -4.97 -3.72 23.97
C ILE A 29 -6.43 -4.02 23.68
N THR A 30 -6.79 -5.32 23.65
CA THR A 30 -8.16 -5.77 23.39
C THR A 30 -9.13 -5.21 24.42
N ASP A 31 -8.82 -5.30 25.69
CA ASP A 31 -9.70 -4.85 26.78
C ASP A 31 -9.79 -3.31 26.78
N THR A 32 -8.69 -2.62 26.52
CA THR A 32 -8.67 -1.16 26.40
C THR A 32 -9.55 -0.67 25.24
N LEU A 33 -9.45 -1.29 24.07
CA LEU A 33 -10.27 -0.93 22.92
C LEU A 33 -11.75 -1.20 23.17
N LYS A 34 -12.10 -2.34 23.76
CA LYS A 34 -13.48 -2.68 24.17
C LYS A 34 -14.03 -1.67 25.17
N ALA A 35 -13.25 -1.30 26.19
CA ALA A 35 -13.64 -0.31 27.20
C ALA A 35 -13.94 1.06 26.57
N HIS A 36 -13.31 1.39 25.42
CA HIS A 36 -13.55 2.63 24.67
C HIS A 36 -14.60 2.46 23.55
N GLY A 37 -15.33 1.34 23.52
CA GLY A 37 -16.35 1.06 22.50
C GLY A 37 -15.81 0.98 21.08
N LYS A 38 -14.53 0.60 20.94
CA LYS A 38 -13.89 0.41 19.63
C LYS A 38 -14.07 -1.04 19.16
N GLU A 39 -14.39 -1.17 17.89
CA GLU A 39 -14.43 -2.47 17.23
C GLU A 39 -13.02 -3.05 17.10
N ILE A 40 -12.91 -4.36 17.29
CA ILE A 40 -11.63 -5.08 17.22
C ILE A 40 -11.79 -6.14 16.14
N PHE A 41 -10.93 -6.05 15.16
CA PHE A 41 -10.85 -7.03 14.08
C PHE A 41 -9.73 -8.03 14.38
N ASP A 42 -10.01 -9.31 14.19
CA ASP A 42 -9.00 -10.37 14.39
C ASP A 42 -7.85 -10.22 13.38
N ASN A 43 -8.18 -9.82 12.17
CA ASN A 43 -7.22 -9.50 11.13
C ASN A 43 -7.56 -8.14 10.46
N PRO A 44 -7.04 -7.02 10.99
CA PRO A 44 -7.34 -5.69 10.44
C PRO A 44 -6.86 -5.50 9.00
N GLN A 45 -5.89 -6.28 8.53
CA GLN A 45 -5.40 -6.24 7.14
C GLN A 45 -6.43 -6.76 6.14
N GLN A 46 -7.44 -7.49 6.60
CA GLN A 46 -8.54 -8.00 5.77
C GLN A 46 -9.79 -7.10 5.82
N VAL A 47 -9.72 -5.98 6.52
CA VAL A 47 -10.85 -5.05 6.66
C VAL A 47 -10.63 -3.86 5.75
N TYR A 48 -11.25 -3.89 4.58
CA TYR A 48 -11.16 -2.85 3.58
C TYR A 48 -12.30 -1.85 3.70
N THR A 49 -11.96 -0.58 3.55
CA THR A 49 -12.92 0.51 3.38
C THR A 49 -12.85 1.00 1.95
N SER A 50 -14.00 0.99 1.27
CA SER A 50 -14.10 1.52 -0.10
C SER A 50 -14.26 3.04 -0.09
N TYR A 51 -13.74 3.68 -1.11
CA TYR A 51 -13.88 5.11 -1.35
C TYR A 51 -14.17 5.41 -2.81
N ARG A 52 -14.74 6.58 -3.06
CA ARG A 52 -14.99 7.10 -4.41
C ARG A 52 -14.61 8.57 -4.45
N PHE A 53 -14.03 8.98 -5.57
CA PHE A 53 -13.69 10.37 -5.85
C PHE A 53 -14.27 10.79 -7.19
N GLU A 54 -14.38 12.09 -7.38
CA GLU A 54 -14.57 12.68 -8.71
C GLU A 54 -13.16 12.89 -9.30
N PRO A 55 -12.86 12.28 -10.46
CA PRO A 55 -11.56 12.45 -11.10
C PRO A 55 -11.28 13.92 -11.37
N GLN A 56 -10.05 14.34 -11.14
CA GLN A 56 -9.61 15.69 -11.42
C GLN A 56 -8.80 15.70 -12.72
N GLU A 57 -8.96 16.73 -13.53
CA GLU A 57 -8.09 17.00 -14.65
C GLU A 57 -6.74 17.52 -14.12
N ASN A 58 -5.86 16.60 -13.76
CA ASN A 58 -4.56 16.87 -13.21
C ASN A 58 -3.57 15.85 -13.80
N GLU A 59 -2.35 16.29 -14.08
CA GLU A 59 -1.28 15.43 -14.59
C GLU A 59 -0.63 14.57 -13.49
N GLU A 60 -0.93 14.86 -12.21
CA GLU A 60 -0.39 14.08 -11.10
C GLU A 60 -1.11 12.73 -10.95
N LEU A 61 -0.33 11.73 -10.62
CA LEU A 61 -0.84 10.38 -10.37
C LEU A 61 -1.93 10.38 -9.29
N ARG A 62 -2.86 9.43 -9.41
CA ARG A 62 -3.97 9.17 -8.48
C ARG A 62 -5.05 10.27 -8.43
N PHE A 63 -4.87 11.43 -9.05
CA PHE A 63 -5.96 12.43 -9.18
C PHE A 63 -7.01 12.02 -10.22
N ASP A 64 -6.69 11.05 -11.07
CA ASP A 64 -7.61 10.38 -11.99
C ASP A 64 -8.51 9.33 -11.31
N VAL A 65 -8.26 8.99 -10.02
CA VAL A 65 -8.96 7.90 -9.32
C VAL A 65 -10.46 8.16 -9.20
N MET A 66 -11.23 7.18 -9.64
CA MET A 66 -12.70 7.12 -9.51
C MET A 66 -13.14 6.34 -8.28
N ALA A 67 -12.52 5.19 -8.03
CA ALA A 67 -12.88 4.32 -6.92
C ALA A 67 -11.68 3.50 -6.44
N GLY A 68 -11.70 3.13 -5.18
CA GLY A 68 -10.69 2.26 -4.59
C GLY A 68 -11.13 1.67 -3.27
N SER A 69 -10.25 0.84 -2.72
CA SER A 69 -10.41 0.30 -1.38
C SER A 69 -9.05 0.21 -0.69
N SER A 70 -9.03 0.38 0.62
CA SER A 70 -7.81 0.27 1.41
C SER A 70 -8.10 -0.28 2.79
N CYS A 71 -7.24 -1.13 3.30
CA CYS A 71 -7.23 -1.53 4.71
C CYS A 71 -6.51 -0.49 5.60
N PHE A 72 -5.89 0.54 5.00
CA PHE A 72 -5.19 1.60 5.71
C PHE A 72 -5.60 3.00 5.22
N GLN A 73 -6.84 3.39 5.51
CA GLN A 73 -7.45 4.67 5.12
C GLN A 73 -6.60 5.93 5.43
N PRO A 74 -5.87 6.02 6.55
CA PRO A 74 -5.02 7.18 6.82
C PRO A 74 -3.98 7.43 5.72
N LEU A 75 -3.50 6.40 5.02
CA LEU A 75 -2.56 6.55 3.90
C LEU A 75 -3.18 7.33 2.75
N VAL A 76 -4.38 6.91 2.34
CA VAL A 76 -5.14 7.57 1.26
C VAL A 76 -5.45 9.02 1.63
N ALA A 77 -5.92 9.27 2.87
CA ALA A 77 -6.22 10.61 3.35
C ALA A 77 -4.98 11.52 3.36
N ASN A 78 -3.81 11.02 3.81
CA ASN A 78 -2.57 11.81 3.80
C ASN A 78 -2.13 12.14 2.39
N TYR A 79 -2.25 11.21 1.43
CA TYR A 79 -1.93 11.48 0.03
C TYR A 79 -2.74 12.66 -0.50
N TYR A 80 -4.07 12.60 -0.44
CA TYR A 80 -4.92 13.65 -1.01
C TYR A 80 -4.86 15.00 -0.26
N ASN A 81 -4.45 14.99 1.02
CA ASN A 81 -4.19 16.21 1.78
C ASN A 81 -2.77 16.79 1.58
N GLY A 82 -1.92 16.14 0.79
CA GLY A 82 -0.52 16.54 0.59
C GLY A 82 0.34 16.46 1.86
N SER A 83 -0.08 15.66 2.85
CA SER A 83 0.65 15.49 4.11
C SER A 83 1.69 14.39 4.00
N THR A 84 2.92 14.66 4.42
CA THR A 84 4.02 13.66 4.44
C THR A 84 4.24 13.01 5.80
N GLU A 85 3.58 13.49 6.85
CA GLU A 85 3.85 13.09 8.24
C GLU A 85 3.74 11.57 8.46
N LEU A 86 2.69 10.94 7.90
CA LEU A 86 2.49 9.51 8.05
C LEU A 86 3.59 8.72 7.34
N PHE A 87 3.98 9.14 6.14
CA PHE A 87 5.01 8.48 5.33
C PHE A 87 6.39 8.60 6.00
N ASP A 88 6.73 9.78 6.53
CA ASP A 88 7.98 10.01 7.26
C ASP A 88 8.06 9.12 8.50
N ARG A 89 6.94 8.92 9.18
CA ARG A 89 6.85 8.01 10.33
C ARG A 89 7.03 6.56 9.93
N LEU A 90 6.40 6.11 8.85
CA LEU A 90 6.56 4.75 8.34
C LEU A 90 8.01 4.49 7.95
N ASN A 91 8.64 5.40 7.23
CA ASN A 91 10.05 5.30 6.85
C ASN A 91 10.96 5.23 8.10
N GLY A 92 10.65 5.99 9.15
CA GLY A 92 11.36 5.93 10.42
C GLY A 92 11.28 4.56 11.14
N PHE A 93 10.30 3.73 10.78
CA PHE A 93 10.15 2.35 11.24
C PHE A 93 10.66 1.31 10.24
N GLY A 94 11.28 1.74 9.14
CA GLY A 94 11.77 0.83 8.10
C GLY A 94 10.66 0.26 7.20
N ALA A 95 9.52 0.95 7.12
CA ALA A 95 8.44 0.58 6.23
C ALA A 95 8.15 1.71 5.25
N GLN A 96 7.99 1.39 3.97
CA GLN A 96 7.76 2.35 2.90
C GLN A 96 6.42 2.10 2.23
N ALA A 97 5.57 3.13 2.19
CA ALA A 97 4.33 3.07 1.43
C ALA A 97 4.61 3.45 -0.02
N VAL A 98 4.23 2.55 -0.92
CA VAL A 98 4.37 2.72 -2.37
C VAL A 98 3.10 2.30 -3.09
N PHE A 99 2.97 2.63 -4.36
CA PHE A 99 1.98 2.04 -5.22
C PHE A 99 2.60 1.60 -6.56
N ILE A 100 2.07 0.52 -7.11
CA ILE A 100 2.29 0.12 -8.49
C ILE A 100 1.18 0.76 -9.31
N ALA A 101 1.56 1.47 -10.38
CA ALA A 101 0.65 2.04 -11.35
C ALA A 101 0.80 1.32 -12.69
N PHE A 102 -0.30 1.05 -13.38
CA PHE A 102 -0.27 0.57 -14.75
C PHE A 102 -1.40 1.22 -15.56
N PRO A 103 -1.07 1.88 -16.68
CA PRO A 103 -2.05 2.50 -17.55
C PRO A 103 -2.88 1.43 -18.27
N TYR A 104 -4.11 1.78 -18.59
CA TYR A 104 -4.99 0.98 -19.41
C TYR A 104 -5.83 1.85 -20.34
N GLU A 105 -6.24 1.26 -21.45
CA GLU A 105 -7.15 1.92 -22.38
C GLU A 105 -8.60 1.52 -22.08
N ASN A 106 -9.49 2.51 -22.04
CA ASN A 106 -10.91 2.32 -21.83
C ASN A 106 -11.65 2.76 -23.12
N LYS A 107 -11.49 1.97 -24.19
CA LYS A 107 -12.04 2.27 -25.53
C LYS A 107 -13.39 1.60 -25.78
N GLU A 108 -13.63 0.47 -25.12
CA GLU A 108 -14.84 -0.33 -25.35
C GLU A 108 -15.62 -0.51 -24.03
N GLU A 109 -16.93 -0.73 -24.17
CA GLU A 109 -17.77 -1.05 -23.02
C GLU A 109 -17.29 -2.36 -22.37
N GLY A 110 -16.96 -2.30 -21.08
CA GLY A 110 -16.47 -3.42 -20.29
C GLY A 110 -14.95 -3.49 -20.09
N ASP A 111 -14.14 -2.65 -20.74
CA ASP A 111 -12.69 -2.64 -20.55
C ASP A 111 -12.33 -2.29 -19.09
N GLY A 112 -13.02 -1.34 -18.48
CA GLY A 112 -12.85 -1.04 -17.07
C GLY A 112 -13.11 -2.23 -16.15
N LYS A 113 -14.03 -3.14 -16.52
CA LYS A 113 -14.25 -4.37 -15.74
C LYS A 113 -13.10 -5.37 -15.94
N LYS A 114 -12.64 -5.55 -17.17
CA LYS A 114 -11.53 -6.47 -17.48
C LYS A 114 -10.26 -6.08 -16.72
N VAL A 115 -9.92 -4.80 -16.73
CA VAL A 115 -8.75 -4.30 -16.02
C VAL A 115 -8.90 -4.40 -14.51
N LEU A 116 -10.11 -4.23 -13.98
CA LEU A 116 -10.39 -4.40 -12.57
C LEU A 116 -10.24 -5.87 -12.14
N ASP A 117 -10.79 -6.81 -12.93
CA ASP A 117 -10.65 -8.24 -12.69
C ASP A 117 -9.16 -8.65 -12.75
N PHE A 118 -8.39 -8.13 -13.71
CA PHE A 118 -6.95 -8.32 -13.81
C PHE A 118 -6.20 -7.75 -12.60
N ARG A 119 -6.55 -6.53 -12.13
CA ARG A 119 -5.93 -5.96 -10.94
C ARG A 119 -6.12 -6.86 -9.73
N TYR A 120 -7.33 -7.38 -9.50
CA TYR A 120 -7.58 -8.29 -8.37
C TYR A 120 -6.76 -9.58 -8.47
N GLU A 121 -6.67 -10.18 -9.67
CA GLU A 121 -5.81 -11.35 -9.88
C GLU A 121 -4.33 -11.03 -9.56
N LEU A 122 -3.85 -9.88 -10.01
CA LEU A 122 -2.49 -9.43 -9.76
C LEU A 122 -2.24 -9.15 -8.27
N GLU A 123 -3.20 -8.51 -7.57
CA GLU A 123 -3.15 -8.28 -6.12
C GLU A 123 -3.04 -9.60 -5.35
N ASP A 124 -3.89 -10.58 -5.67
CA ASP A 124 -3.89 -11.89 -5.03
C ASP A 124 -2.56 -12.63 -5.24
N ARG A 125 -2.03 -12.62 -6.47
CA ARG A 125 -0.74 -13.24 -6.78
C ARG A 125 0.43 -12.51 -6.11
N LEU A 126 0.46 -11.18 -6.12
CA LEU A 126 1.47 -10.39 -5.42
C LEU A 126 1.51 -10.72 -3.93
N ALA A 127 0.34 -10.77 -3.29
CA ALA A 127 0.25 -11.11 -1.88
C ALA A 127 0.77 -12.53 -1.61
N ALA A 128 0.25 -13.54 -2.32
CA ALA A 128 0.51 -14.94 -2.05
C ALA A 128 1.89 -15.43 -2.50
N GLU A 129 2.43 -14.89 -3.60
CA GLU A 129 3.66 -15.39 -4.21
C GLU A 129 4.89 -14.54 -3.82
N LEU A 130 4.69 -13.25 -3.53
CA LEU A 130 5.80 -12.33 -3.33
C LEU A 130 5.87 -11.72 -1.93
N LEU A 131 4.77 -11.15 -1.42
CA LEU A 131 4.80 -10.36 -0.19
C LEU A 131 4.80 -11.25 1.07
N GLU A 132 3.83 -12.16 1.16
CA GLU A 132 3.61 -12.98 2.36
C GLU A 132 4.71 -14.02 2.62
N PRO A 133 5.21 -14.80 1.61
CA PRO A 133 6.15 -15.89 1.86
C PRO A 133 7.46 -15.44 2.48
N GLU A 134 7.89 -14.23 2.16
CA GLU A 134 9.18 -13.69 2.59
C GLU A 134 9.04 -12.49 3.52
N GLY A 135 7.81 -12.10 3.85
CA GLY A 135 7.56 -10.95 4.72
C GLY A 135 8.05 -9.63 4.14
N LEU A 136 8.04 -9.48 2.81
CA LEU A 136 8.55 -8.27 2.13
C LEU A 136 7.65 -7.07 2.30
N GLY A 137 6.38 -7.27 2.60
CA GLY A 137 5.42 -6.18 2.73
C GLY A 137 3.98 -6.66 2.90
N LEU A 138 3.06 -5.73 2.75
CA LEU A 138 1.62 -5.95 2.84
C LEU A 138 0.91 -5.33 1.64
N LEU A 139 -0.09 -6.01 1.12
CA LEU A 139 -1.08 -5.42 0.23
C LEU A 139 -2.02 -4.54 1.06
N LEU A 140 -2.13 -3.27 0.69
CA LEU A 140 -3.00 -2.32 1.39
C LEU A 140 -4.33 -2.11 0.67
N GLY A 141 -4.42 -2.48 -0.59
CA GLY A 141 -5.58 -2.31 -1.45
C GLY A 141 -5.20 -1.77 -2.82
N GLY A 142 -6.10 -1.00 -3.42
CA GLY A 142 -5.82 -0.40 -4.71
C GLY A 142 -6.97 0.46 -5.21
N ALA A 143 -6.78 1.05 -6.38
CA ALA A 143 -7.73 1.96 -6.98
C ALA A 143 -7.81 1.79 -8.51
N ILE A 144 -8.89 2.28 -9.08
CA ILE A 144 -9.07 2.45 -10.52
C ILE A 144 -9.33 3.92 -10.82
N GLY A 145 -8.54 4.47 -11.71
CA GLY A 145 -8.70 5.81 -12.27
C GLY A 145 -9.37 5.78 -13.64
N THR A 146 -9.37 6.91 -14.34
CA THR A 146 -9.92 7.04 -15.69
C THR A 146 -9.05 6.37 -16.77
N GLY A 147 -7.74 6.25 -16.51
CA GLY A 147 -6.77 5.65 -17.43
C GLY A 147 -5.66 4.88 -16.74
N THR A 148 -5.67 4.79 -15.40
CA THR A 148 -4.62 4.10 -14.65
C THR A 148 -5.22 3.26 -13.52
N CYS A 149 -4.70 2.06 -13.34
CA CYS A 149 -4.94 1.23 -12.16
C CYS A 149 -3.79 1.34 -11.18
N TYR A 150 -4.11 1.19 -9.89
CA TYR A 150 -3.17 1.33 -8.78
C TYR A 150 -3.29 0.15 -7.82
N ILE A 151 -2.14 -0.37 -7.36
CA ILE A 151 -2.03 -1.39 -6.31
C ILE A 151 -1.20 -0.78 -5.18
N ASP A 152 -1.79 -0.68 -4.00
CA ASP A 152 -1.20 0.02 -2.86
C ASP A 152 -0.48 -0.97 -1.94
N LEU A 153 0.78 -0.71 -1.63
CA LEU A 153 1.66 -1.60 -0.88
C LEU A 153 2.30 -0.89 0.30
N LEU A 154 2.61 -1.64 1.34
CA LEU A 154 3.54 -1.26 2.40
C LEU A 154 4.71 -2.22 2.37
N LEU A 155 5.89 -1.75 2.00
CA LEU A 155 7.11 -2.55 1.89
C LEU A 155 7.92 -2.48 3.18
N PHE A 156 8.51 -3.60 3.58
CA PHE A 156 9.43 -3.74 4.71
C PHE A 156 10.88 -3.90 4.27
N ASP A 157 11.09 -4.37 3.02
CA ASP A 157 12.38 -4.46 2.37
C ASP A 157 12.21 -4.14 0.88
N GLU A 158 12.43 -2.85 0.54
CA GLU A 158 12.27 -2.37 -0.83
C GLU A 158 13.29 -3.02 -1.78
N SER A 159 14.54 -3.19 -1.34
CA SER A 159 15.58 -3.77 -2.20
C SER A 159 15.26 -5.21 -2.59
N ALA A 160 14.88 -6.04 -1.61
CA ALA A 160 14.48 -7.41 -1.87
C ALA A 160 13.17 -7.49 -2.69
N PHE A 161 12.25 -6.56 -2.47
CA PHE A 161 11.04 -6.46 -3.29
C PHE A 161 11.38 -6.15 -4.75
N MET A 162 12.24 -5.15 -5.01
CA MET A 162 12.64 -4.75 -6.37
C MET A 162 13.32 -5.88 -7.15
N GLU A 163 14.16 -6.69 -6.50
CA GLU A 163 14.81 -7.85 -7.14
C GLU A 163 13.79 -8.89 -7.64
N LYS A 164 12.62 -8.98 -7.02
CA LYS A 164 11.60 -10.01 -7.27
C LYS A 164 10.42 -9.53 -8.09
N ILE A 165 10.03 -8.26 -7.95
CA ILE A 165 8.86 -7.73 -8.64
C ILE A 165 9.07 -7.68 -10.15
N VAL A 166 10.28 -7.34 -10.60
CA VAL A 166 10.59 -7.25 -12.03
C VAL A 166 10.43 -8.60 -12.75
N PRO A 167 11.04 -9.71 -12.29
CA PRO A 167 10.80 -11.02 -12.88
C PRO A 167 9.32 -11.44 -12.83
N PHE A 168 8.61 -11.13 -11.74
CA PHE A 168 7.20 -11.46 -11.55
C PHE A 168 6.30 -10.75 -12.57
N LEU A 169 6.54 -9.46 -12.81
CA LEU A 169 5.71 -8.67 -13.74
C LEU A 169 5.97 -8.99 -15.21
N LYS A 170 7.09 -9.63 -15.55
CA LYS A 170 7.36 -10.10 -16.92
C LYS A 170 6.37 -11.16 -17.42
N ASP A 171 5.60 -11.78 -16.53
CA ASP A 171 4.47 -12.64 -16.90
C ASP A 171 3.32 -11.87 -17.56
N TYR A 172 3.34 -10.53 -17.50
CA TYR A 172 2.30 -9.64 -17.98
C TYR A 172 2.82 -8.61 -18.99
N PRO A 173 3.42 -9.04 -20.12
CA PRO A 173 4.10 -8.14 -21.05
C PRO A 173 3.19 -7.13 -21.75
N GLN A 174 1.87 -7.34 -21.69
CA GLN A 174 0.86 -6.42 -22.24
C GLN A 174 0.63 -5.15 -21.41
N TYR A 175 1.23 -5.04 -20.22
CA TYR A 175 1.10 -3.89 -19.35
C TYR A 175 2.47 -3.26 -19.06
N HIS A 176 2.49 -1.95 -18.96
CA HIS A 176 3.63 -1.18 -18.48
C HIS A 176 3.45 -0.87 -17.01
N PHE A 177 4.35 -1.32 -16.15
CA PHE A 177 4.26 -1.14 -14.71
C PHE A 177 5.25 -0.10 -14.22
N TYR A 178 4.76 0.74 -13.33
CA TYR A 178 5.54 1.79 -12.70
C TYR A 178 5.39 1.70 -11.18
N LEU A 179 6.45 2.04 -10.47
CA LEU A 179 6.47 2.16 -9.02
C LEU A 179 6.65 3.63 -8.63
N SER A 180 5.95 4.06 -7.61
CA SER A 180 6.13 5.38 -7.02
C SER A 180 5.90 5.34 -5.52
N ASP A 181 6.55 6.25 -4.79
CA ASP A 181 6.23 6.51 -3.40
C ASP A 181 4.77 6.97 -3.26
N PHE A 182 4.16 6.63 -2.14
CA PHE A 182 2.78 7.07 -1.84
C PHE A 182 2.74 8.53 -1.40
N ARG A 183 3.37 9.42 -2.19
CA ARG A 183 3.47 10.87 -1.95
C ARG A 183 3.13 11.62 -3.21
N GLN A 184 2.52 12.80 -3.08
CA GLN A 184 2.30 13.69 -4.22
C GLN A 184 3.64 14.18 -4.77
N GLY A 185 3.73 14.30 -6.10
CA GLY A 185 4.91 14.78 -6.79
C GLY A 185 6.12 13.84 -6.74
N SER A 186 5.96 12.59 -6.30
CA SER A 186 7.04 11.60 -6.36
C SER A 186 7.30 11.14 -7.78
N ASP A 187 8.56 10.84 -8.05
CA ASP A 187 8.98 10.30 -9.34
C ASP A 187 8.33 8.94 -9.61
N LEU A 188 8.13 8.68 -10.90
CA LEU A 188 7.59 7.42 -11.41
C LEU A 188 8.74 6.59 -11.95
N CYS A 189 9.02 5.48 -11.30
CA CYS A 189 10.04 4.54 -11.72
C CYS A 189 9.41 3.44 -12.58
N ARG A 190 9.80 3.33 -13.85
CA ARG A 190 9.41 2.21 -14.71
C ARG A 190 10.09 0.95 -14.24
N LEU A 191 9.33 -0.13 -14.03
CA LEU A 191 9.86 -1.36 -13.42
C LEU A 191 10.66 -2.22 -14.40
N TYR A 192 10.34 -2.15 -15.70
CA TYR A 192 11.12 -2.82 -16.76
C TYR A 192 10.80 -2.22 -18.14
N GLU A 193 11.71 -2.40 -19.08
CA GLU A 193 11.52 -2.05 -20.49
C GLU A 193 10.90 -3.24 -21.23
N THR A 194 9.97 -2.98 -22.13
CA THR A 194 9.40 -4.00 -23.02
C THR A 194 10.11 -3.97 -24.38
N GLU A 195 10.07 -5.09 -25.12
CA GLU A 195 10.73 -5.19 -26.44
C GLU A 195 10.18 -4.17 -27.46
N ASP A 196 9.00 -3.65 -27.24
CA ASP A 196 8.39 -2.63 -28.11
C ASP A 196 9.06 -1.26 -27.99
N ASP A 197 9.74 -0.98 -26.88
CA ASP A 197 10.44 0.30 -26.66
C ASP A 197 11.76 0.40 -27.44
N GLU A 198 12.39 -0.72 -27.78
CA GLU A 198 13.62 -0.75 -28.57
C GLU A 198 13.39 -0.40 -30.06
N SER A 199 12.12 -0.32 -30.49
CA SER A 199 11.74 -0.06 -31.89
C SER A 199 11.48 1.43 -32.20
N GLU A 200 11.53 2.32 -31.22
CA GLU A 200 11.24 3.76 -31.38
C GLU A 200 12.52 4.66 -31.30
N GLU A 201 13.74 4.09 -31.25
CA GLU A 201 14.99 4.83 -31.40
C GLU A 201 15.47 4.79 -32.90
#